data_251e8db3ff8a086879c0bf67ae3bb827
#
_entry.id   251e8db3ff8a086879c0bf67ae3bb827
#
_cell.length_a   1.000
_cell.length_b   1.000
_cell.length_c   1.000
_cell.angle_alpha   90.00
_cell.angle_beta   90.00
_cell.angle_gamma   90.00
#
_symmetry.space_group_name_H-M   'P 1'
#
loop_
_entity.id
_entity.type
_entity.pdbx_description
1 polymer ?
#
loop_
_entity_poly.entity_id
_entity_poly.type
_entity_poly.pdbx_seq_one_letter_code
_entity_poly.pdbx_strand_id
1 'polypeptide(L)'
;MSVKIRPVLICTLSLLLSACSGSASAPDSAEDAKVSAEVDKMFRDYQTGSDQSPQANVSRYLTQVQSAIFAKIDQPASWQGQKCSVRLTLQRDGTVHNPAVESGDPALCAAVMSALKEAKIPPAPDEKTYQTFNHVVLDFRP
;
A
#
# COMPACT_ATOMS: atom_id res chain seq x y z
N MET A 1 -51.61 -33.88 -35.71
CA MET A 1 -51.32 -32.48 -35.99
C MET A 1 -49.83 -32.24 -35.90
N SER A 2 -49.18 -32.15 -37.03
CA SER A 2 -47.73 -32.07 -37.14
C SER A 2 -47.27 -30.62 -36.92
N VAL A 3 -46.55 -30.38 -35.86
CA VAL A 3 -45.83 -29.11 -35.71
C VAL A 3 -44.44 -29.29 -36.31
N LYS A 4 -44.27 -28.71 -37.49
CA LYS A 4 -42.96 -28.56 -38.13
C LYS A 4 -42.17 -27.47 -37.43
N ILE A 5 -41.30 -27.86 -36.56
CA ILE A 5 -40.27 -26.97 -35.99
C ILE A 5 -39.16 -26.85 -37.03
N ARG A 6 -39.08 -25.70 -37.64
CA ARG A 6 -38.00 -25.33 -38.55
C ARG A 6 -36.73 -25.04 -37.74
N PRO A 7 -35.64 -25.71 -38.01
CA PRO A 7 -34.35 -25.34 -37.46
C PRO A 7 -33.70 -24.29 -38.38
N VAL A 8 -33.96 -23.03 -38.12
CA VAL A 8 -33.23 -21.95 -38.77
C VAL A 8 -32.86 -20.93 -37.72
N LEU A 9 -31.59 -20.58 -37.72
CA LEU A 9 -30.95 -19.51 -36.93
C LEU A 9 -30.36 -19.87 -35.56
N ILE A 10 -29.40 -20.77 -35.57
CA ILE A 10 -28.36 -20.75 -34.52
C ILE A 10 -27.02 -20.91 -35.24
N CYS A 11 -26.55 -19.86 -35.86
CA CYS A 11 -25.20 -19.84 -36.44
C CYS A 11 -24.64 -18.45 -36.67
N THR A 12 -24.95 -17.48 -35.83
CA THR A 12 -24.33 -16.16 -35.97
C THR A 12 -23.95 -15.46 -34.69
N LEU A 13 -23.64 -16.22 -33.63
CA LEU A 13 -23.20 -15.57 -32.39
C LEU A 13 -21.90 -16.18 -31.82
N SER A 14 -21.01 -16.64 -32.68
CA SER A 14 -19.75 -17.25 -32.27
C SER A 14 -18.49 -16.49 -32.73
N LEU A 15 -18.61 -15.25 -33.15
CA LEU A 15 -17.49 -14.53 -33.78
C LEU A 15 -17.08 -13.22 -33.11
N LEU A 16 -17.48 -12.99 -31.86
CA LEU A 16 -17.07 -11.76 -31.16
C LEU A 16 -16.28 -11.97 -29.87
N LEU A 17 -15.74 -13.16 -29.64
CA LEU A 17 -14.89 -13.43 -28.47
C LEU A 17 -13.40 -13.60 -28.80
N SER A 18 -12.99 -13.23 -30.01
CA SER A 18 -11.57 -13.29 -30.40
C SER A 18 -10.83 -11.96 -30.32
N ALA A 19 -11.44 -10.94 -29.76
CA ALA A 19 -10.81 -9.62 -29.70
C ALA A 19 -10.19 -9.27 -28.34
N CYS A 20 -10.14 -10.20 -27.37
CA CYS A 20 -9.48 -9.99 -26.10
C CYS A 20 -8.24 -10.84 -25.87
N SER A 21 -7.79 -11.59 -26.84
CA SER A 21 -6.42 -12.01 -26.94
C SER A 21 -5.66 -11.05 -27.83
N GLY A 22 -5.84 -9.77 -27.58
CA GLY A 22 -4.83 -8.78 -27.86
C GLY A 22 -3.65 -9.16 -27.00
N SER A 23 -3.04 -10.28 -27.34
CA SER A 23 -1.66 -10.44 -27.01
C SER A 23 -1.01 -9.15 -27.42
N ALA A 24 -0.54 -8.46 -26.51
CA ALA A 24 0.54 -7.55 -26.65
C ALA A 24 1.77 -8.31 -27.14
N SER A 25 1.70 -8.89 -28.25
CA SER A 25 2.83 -9.16 -29.11
C SER A 25 2.98 -7.92 -29.98
N ALA A 26 3.25 -6.80 -29.35
CA ALA A 26 3.89 -5.72 -30.02
C ALA A 26 5.30 -6.19 -30.32
N PRO A 27 5.69 -6.33 -31.57
CA PRO A 27 6.99 -6.83 -31.94
C PRO A 27 8.11 -5.80 -31.81
N ASP A 28 7.89 -4.67 -31.19
CA ASP A 28 8.96 -3.75 -30.79
C ASP A 28 9.47 -4.10 -29.40
N SER A 29 9.93 -5.34 -29.31
CA SER A 29 10.45 -5.99 -28.12
C SER A 29 11.70 -5.33 -27.51
N ALA A 30 12.31 -4.36 -28.15
CA ALA A 30 13.51 -3.71 -27.63
C ALA A 30 13.15 -2.60 -26.60
N GLU A 31 12.04 -1.90 -26.77
CA GLU A 31 11.61 -0.88 -25.80
C GLU A 31 10.86 -1.51 -24.63
N ASP A 32 10.00 -2.50 -24.88
CA ASP A 32 9.31 -3.25 -23.83
C ASP A 32 10.27 -4.06 -22.95
N ALA A 33 11.31 -4.63 -23.51
CA ALA A 33 12.35 -5.33 -22.77
C ALA A 33 13.16 -4.37 -21.88
N LYS A 34 13.42 -3.16 -22.33
CA LYS A 34 14.10 -2.13 -21.52
C LYS A 34 13.24 -1.67 -20.36
N VAL A 35 11.96 -1.38 -20.61
CA VAL A 35 11.00 -0.96 -19.57
C VAL A 35 10.82 -2.08 -18.55
N SER A 36 10.67 -3.32 -18.96
CA SER A 36 10.55 -4.46 -18.04
C SER A 36 11.80 -4.67 -17.20
N ALA A 37 12.98 -4.57 -17.79
CA ALA A 37 14.25 -4.68 -17.06
C ALA A 37 14.45 -3.53 -16.05
N GLU A 38 13.99 -2.34 -16.38
CA GLU A 38 14.07 -1.18 -15.51
C GLU A 38 13.10 -1.29 -14.34
N VAL A 39 11.89 -1.77 -14.58
CA VAL A 39 10.90 -2.07 -13.53
C VAL A 39 11.38 -3.17 -12.61
N ASP A 40 11.94 -4.26 -13.14
CA ASP A 40 12.49 -5.36 -12.33
C ASP A 40 13.69 -4.90 -11.48
N LYS A 41 14.52 -4.00 -12.00
CA LYS A 41 15.60 -3.39 -11.25
C LYS A 41 15.07 -2.52 -10.12
N MET A 42 14.10 -1.65 -10.38
CA MET A 42 13.45 -0.83 -9.36
C MET A 42 12.85 -1.68 -8.24
N PHE A 43 12.21 -2.78 -8.61
CA PHE A 43 11.61 -3.71 -7.62
C PHE A 43 12.68 -4.37 -6.75
N ARG A 44 13.78 -4.80 -7.35
CA ARG A 44 14.90 -5.38 -6.60
C ARG A 44 15.57 -4.35 -5.70
N ASP A 45 15.83 -3.17 -6.20
CA ASP A 45 16.45 -2.09 -5.44
C ASP A 45 15.57 -1.67 -4.26
N TYR A 46 14.26 -1.68 -4.44
CA TYR A 46 13.29 -1.44 -3.36
C TYR A 46 13.33 -2.55 -2.29
N GLN A 47 13.34 -3.83 -2.71
CA GLN A 47 13.40 -4.98 -1.80
C GLN A 47 14.72 -5.07 -1.05
N THR A 48 15.82 -4.71 -1.67
CA THR A 48 17.15 -4.72 -1.05
C THR A 48 17.47 -3.46 -0.25
N GLY A 49 16.58 -2.44 -0.28
CA GLY A 49 16.81 -1.17 0.39
C GLY A 49 17.87 -0.29 -0.27
N SER A 50 18.32 -0.66 -1.48
CA SER A 50 19.30 0.13 -2.24
C SER A 50 18.67 1.31 -3.00
N ASP A 51 17.36 1.28 -3.22
CA ASP A 51 16.64 2.41 -3.81
C ASP A 51 16.58 3.58 -2.82
N GLN A 52 17.24 4.66 -3.17
CA GLN A 52 17.28 5.92 -2.42
C GLN A 52 16.32 6.96 -2.98
N SER A 53 15.38 6.56 -3.84
CA SER A 53 14.38 7.49 -4.34
C SER A 53 13.54 8.08 -3.19
N PRO A 54 13.06 9.33 -3.32
CA PRO A 54 12.22 9.93 -2.29
C PRO A 54 10.97 9.10 -1.95
N GLN A 55 10.37 8.45 -2.93
CA GLN A 55 9.22 7.58 -2.73
C GLN A 55 9.57 6.32 -1.92
N ALA A 56 10.69 5.69 -2.22
CA ALA A 56 11.18 4.53 -1.48
C ALA A 56 11.53 4.91 -0.03
N ASN A 57 12.13 6.05 0.20
CA ASN A 57 12.44 6.55 1.53
C ASN A 57 11.16 6.80 2.35
N VAL A 58 10.15 7.44 1.75
CA VAL A 58 8.84 7.66 2.39
C VAL A 58 8.18 6.34 2.78
N SER A 59 8.15 5.36 1.87
CA SER A 59 7.54 4.04 2.14
C SER A 59 8.27 3.26 3.23
N ARG A 60 9.60 3.25 3.20
CA ARG A 60 10.41 2.61 4.25
C ARG A 60 10.22 3.29 5.60
N TYR A 61 10.21 4.61 5.61
CA TYR A 61 10.01 5.35 6.84
C TYR A 61 8.62 5.12 7.43
N LEU A 62 7.57 5.07 6.61
CA LEU A 62 6.24 4.68 7.06
C LEU A 62 6.25 3.32 7.76
N THR A 63 6.87 2.32 7.15
CA THR A 63 7.00 0.99 7.74
C THR A 63 7.76 1.03 9.06
N GLN A 64 8.83 1.79 9.15
CA GLN A 64 9.61 1.94 10.39
C GLN A 64 8.79 2.61 11.50
N VAL A 65 8.07 3.67 11.18
CA VAL A 65 7.19 4.38 12.11
C VAL A 65 6.10 3.44 12.65
N GLN A 66 5.40 2.76 11.74
CA GLN A 66 4.36 1.81 12.12
C GLN A 66 4.93 0.67 12.98
N SER A 67 6.03 0.07 12.57
CA SER A 67 6.69 -1.01 13.32
C SER A 67 7.12 -0.57 14.71
N ALA A 68 7.66 0.63 14.85
CA ALA A 68 8.07 1.16 16.14
C ALA A 68 6.88 1.35 17.10
N ILE A 69 5.74 1.75 16.57
CA ILE A 69 4.51 1.92 17.34
C ILE A 69 3.88 0.56 17.67
N PHE A 70 3.77 -0.34 16.68
CA PHE A 70 3.24 -1.69 16.90
C PHE A 70 4.05 -2.49 17.93
N ALA A 71 5.35 -2.30 17.97
CA ALA A 71 6.21 -2.95 18.98
C ALA A 71 5.86 -2.58 20.42
N LYS A 72 5.08 -1.53 20.62
CA LYS A 72 4.61 -1.04 21.92
C LYS A 72 3.14 -1.34 22.19
N ILE A 73 2.45 -1.96 21.26
CA ILE A 73 1.06 -2.39 21.44
C ILE A 73 1.07 -3.78 22.05
N ASP A 74 0.45 -3.93 23.21
CA ASP A 74 0.30 -5.22 23.85
C ASP A 74 -0.70 -6.10 23.08
N GLN A 75 -0.35 -7.39 22.92
CA GLN A 75 -1.19 -8.41 22.31
C GLN A 75 -1.79 -8.00 20.95
N PRO A 76 -0.98 -7.72 19.93
CA PRO A 76 -1.49 -7.23 18.65
C PRO A 76 -2.49 -8.17 17.99
N ALA A 77 -2.41 -9.48 18.26
CA ALA A 77 -3.37 -10.47 17.75
C ALA A 77 -4.80 -10.26 18.29
N SER A 78 -4.97 -9.63 19.44
CA SER A 78 -6.28 -9.32 20.03
C SER A 78 -7.03 -8.22 19.27
N TRP A 79 -6.34 -7.47 18.42
CA TRP A 79 -6.88 -6.34 17.68
C TRP A 79 -7.20 -6.63 16.22
N GLN A 80 -7.12 -7.88 15.81
CA GLN A 80 -7.40 -8.29 14.43
C GLN A 80 -8.80 -7.83 14.00
N GLY A 81 -8.88 -7.26 12.80
CA GLY A 81 -10.12 -6.74 12.22
C GLY A 81 -10.54 -5.36 12.74
N GLN A 82 -9.85 -4.82 13.73
CA GLN A 82 -10.05 -3.47 14.22
C GLN A 82 -9.15 -2.48 13.47
N LYS A 83 -9.49 -1.20 13.54
CA LYS A 83 -8.69 -0.12 12.93
C LYS A 83 -8.71 1.11 13.82
N CYS A 84 -7.64 1.88 13.73
CA CYS A 84 -7.54 3.19 14.36
C CYS A 84 -6.76 4.14 13.46
N SER A 85 -7.29 5.33 13.26
CA SER A 85 -6.62 6.42 12.54
C SER A 85 -6.26 7.52 13.52
N VAL A 86 -4.98 7.86 13.55
CA VAL A 86 -4.43 8.89 14.44
C VAL A 86 -3.72 9.95 13.63
N ARG A 87 -4.10 11.21 13.83
CA ARG A 87 -3.36 12.36 13.32
C ARG A 87 -2.25 12.70 14.27
N LEU A 88 -1.09 13.00 13.75
CA LEU A 88 0.05 13.43 14.54
C LEU A 88 1.03 14.28 13.73
N THR A 89 1.93 14.92 14.42
CA THR A 89 3.06 15.63 13.85
C THR A 89 4.34 14.89 14.23
N LEU A 90 5.17 14.52 13.26
CA LEU A 90 6.50 13.98 13.51
C LEU A 90 7.55 15.07 13.32
N GLN A 91 8.43 15.21 14.30
CA GLN A 91 9.61 16.05 14.19
C GLN A 91 10.71 15.32 13.41
N ARG A 92 11.74 16.05 12.98
CA ARG A 92 12.88 15.48 12.24
C ARG A 92 13.59 14.37 12.98
N ASP A 93 13.61 14.46 14.31
CA ASP A 93 14.24 13.47 15.19
C ASP A 93 13.35 12.26 15.52
N GLY A 94 12.14 12.20 14.97
CA GLY A 94 11.16 11.16 15.24
C GLY A 94 10.26 11.42 16.44
N THR A 95 10.36 12.57 17.09
CA THR A 95 9.49 12.92 18.23
C THR A 95 8.06 13.16 17.75
N VAL A 96 7.09 12.57 18.45
CA VAL A 96 5.66 12.71 18.18
C VAL A 96 5.08 13.91 18.91
N HIS A 97 4.39 14.77 18.18
CA HIS A 97 3.67 15.91 18.73
C HIS A 97 2.18 15.87 18.38
N ASN A 98 1.37 16.37 19.30
CA ASN A 98 -0.07 16.56 19.10
C ASN A 98 -0.81 15.33 18.54
N PRO A 99 -0.61 14.11 19.08
CA PRO A 99 -1.34 12.96 18.61
C PRO A 99 -2.84 13.12 18.95
N ALA A 100 -3.70 12.87 17.97
CA ALA A 100 -5.15 12.96 18.13
C ALA A 100 -5.84 11.83 17.37
N VAL A 101 -6.78 11.15 18.02
CA VAL A 101 -7.59 10.14 17.37
C VAL A 101 -8.56 10.80 16.38
N GLU A 102 -8.54 10.34 15.13
CA GLU A 102 -9.48 10.78 14.09
C GLU A 102 -10.71 9.86 14.05
N SER A 103 -10.48 8.56 14.04
CA SER A 103 -11.55 7.56 13.97
C SER A 103 -11.02 6.17 14.33
N GLY A 104 -11.94 5.25 14.59
CA GLY A 104 -11.62 3.84 14.79
C GLY A 104 -12.15 3.26 16.09
N ASP A 105 -11.69 2.06 16.41
CA ASP A 105 -12.06 1.36 17.64
C ASP A 105 -11.48 2.08 18.87
N PRO A 106 -12.30 2.42 19.88
CA PRO A 106 -11.84 3.18 21.04
C PRO A 106 -10.74 2.48 21.84
N ALA A 107 -10.83 1.17 21.99
CA ALA A 107 -9.86 0.39 22.76
C ALA A 107 -8.52 0.28 22.02
N LEU A 108 -8.55 -0.01 20.71
CA LEU A 108 -7.35 0.01 19.88
C LEU A 108 -6.72 1.41 19.84
N CYS A 109 -7.52 2.45 19.68
CA CYS A 109 -7.01 3.83 19.67
C CYS A 109 -6.36 4.21 21.00
N ALA A 110 -6.90 3.77 22.13
CA ALA A 110 -6.26 3.97 23.43
C ALA A 110 -4.91 3.25 23.52
N ALA A 111 -4.81 2.03 23.02
CA ALA A 111 -3.56 1.27 22.93
C ALA A 111 -2.53 1.95 22.03
N VAL A 112 -2.95 2.44 20.87
CA VAL A 112 -2.10 3.20 19.93
C VAL A 112 -1.60 4.49 20.57
N MET A 113 -2.45 5.24 21.26
CA MET A 113 -2.08 6.49 21.94
C MET A 113 -1.06 6.25 23.07
N SER A 114 -1.18 5.14 23.79
CA SER A 114 -0.19 4.73 24.79
C SER A 114 1.13 4.33 24.13
N ALA A 115 1.06 3.54 23.07
CA ALA A 115 2.23 3.10 22.29
C ALA A 115 3.01 4.28 21.72
N LEU A 116 2.33 5.32 21.23
CA LEU A 116 2.96 6.53 20.70
C LEU A 116 3.83 7.27 21.71
N LYS A 117 3.51 7.20 23.01
CA LYS A 117 4.30 7.83 24.07
C LYS A 117 5.61 7.08 24.34
N GLU A 118 5.64 5.79 24.05
CA GLU A 118 6.77 4.90 24.33
C GLU A 118 7.57 4.52 23.08
N ALA A 119 6.99 4.71 21.90
CA ALA A 119 7.62 4.34 20.65
C ALA A 119 8.88 5.19 20.39
N LYS A 120 9.94 4.50 20.00
CA LYS A 120 11.17 5.12 19.53
C LYS A 120 11.17 5.15 18.01
N ILE A 121 10.68 6.23 17.48
CA ILE A 121 10.61 6.42 16.02
C ILE A 121 11.97 6.96 15.55
N PRO A 122 12.57 6.37 14.50
CA PRO A 122 13.82 6.87 13.96
C PRO A 122 13.66 8.26 13.32
N PRO A 123 14.74 9.04 13.22
CA PRO A 123 14.69 10.32 12.52
C PRO A 123 14.36 10.14 11.04
N ALA A 124 13.73 11.15 10.44
CA ALA A 124 13.44 11.16 9.01
C ALA A 124 14.75 11.15 8.20
N PRO A 125 14.85 10.27 7.18
CA PRO A 125 16.10 10.10 6.44
C PRO A 125 16.46 11.29 5.52
N ASP A 126 15.47 12.05 5.12
CA ASP A 126 15.63 13.20 4.23
C ASP A 126 14.52 14.25 4.41
N GLU A 127 14.72 15.42 3.83
CA GLU A 127 13.76 16.53 3.91
C GLU A 127 12.39 16.20 3.31
N LYS A 128 12.36 15.47 2.21
CA LYS A 128 11.12 15.09 1.54
C LYS A 128 10.28 14.18 2.43
N THR A 129 10.92 13.21 3.05
CA THR A 129 10.28 12.31 4.01
C THR A 129 9.78 13.10 5.22
N TYR A 130 10.59 13.98 5.78
CA TYR A 130 10.16 14.84 6.88
C TYR A 130 8.92 15.66 6.52
N GLN A 131 8.91 16.33 5.38
CA GLN A 131 7.76 17.13 4.92
C GLN A 131 6.48 16.30 4.73
N THR A 132 6.65 15.04 4.36
CA THR A 132 5.50 14.12 4.22
C THR A 132 4.91 13.74 5.57
N PHE A 133 5.74 13.60 6.60
CA PHE A 133 5.33 13.10 7.91
C PHE A 133 5.19 14.19 8.98
N ASN A 134 5.54 15.44 8.70
CA ASN A 134 5.41 16.51 9.69
C ASN A 134 3.95 16.75 10.13
N HIS A 135 2.98 16.42 9.25
CA HIS A 135 1.55 16.37 9.56
C HIS A 135 0.94 15.17 8.84
N VAL A 136 0.68 14.11 9.55
CA VAL A 136 0.25 12.84 8.95
C VAL A 136 -0.91 12.23 9.73
N VAL A 137 -1.77 11.51 9.01
CA VAL A 137 -2.74 10.58 9.59
C VAL A 137 -2.23 9.17 9.34
N LEU A 138 -2.01 8.42 10.40
CA LEU A 138 -1.57 7.03 10.34
C LEU A 138 -2.74 6.10 10.61
N ASP A 139 -2.94 5.14 9.72
CA ASP A 139 -3.93 4.08 9.88
C ASP A 139 -3.29 2.82 10.44
N PHE A 140 -3.78 2.37 11.57
CA PHE A 140 -3.36 1.15 12.23
C PHE A 140 -4.40 0.06 12.01
N ARG A 141 -3.94 -1.07 11.49
CA ARG A 141 -4.74 -2.29 11.24
C ARG A 141 -3.92 -3.50 11.62
N PRO A 142 -3.94 -3.89 12.89
CA PRO A 142 -3.21 -5.07 13.38
C PRO A 142 -3.67 -6.36 12.75
#